data_f82da448d33cef94f30a77356fb6ce75
#
_entry.id   f82da448d33cef94f30a77356fb6ce75
#
_cell.length_a   1.000
_cell.length_b   1.000
_cell.length_c   1.000
_cell.angle_alpha   90.00
_cell.angle_beta   90.00
_cell.angle_gamma   90.00
#
_symmetry.space_group_name_H-M   'P 1'
#
loop_
_entity.id
_entity.type
_entity.pdbx_description
1 polymer ?
#
loop_
_entity_poly.entity_id
_entity_poly.type
_entity_poly.pdbx_seq_one_letter_code
_entity_poly.pdbx_strand_id
1 'polypeptide(L)'
;GTRDAWWLMGLYAVTFGGFVGLSSSLTIYFNAEYGLPAVTAGFFTAACVFAGSFVRPVGGAIADRIGGVRTLSVVYVLAALGIALASFHHANVWVALGLMMFTMMALGAGNGAVFQLAPQRFGKEIGVVTGLVGATGGIGGFYLASSLGWAKQVTGSYQWGLLAFGALALLALLGLTGVKARWRKTWPELAGATASALRL
;
A
#
# COMPACT_ATOMS: atom_id res chain seq x y z
N GLY A 1 -12.05 15.98 13.14
CA GLY A 1 -11.45 15.29 13.48
C GLY A 1 -10.91 13.87 13.52
N THR A 2 -11.09 13.20 14.63
CA THR A 2 -10.48 11.87 14.88
C THR A 2 -10.86 10.80 13.85
N ARG A 3 -12.08 10.80 13.31
CA ARG A 3 -12.52 9.81 12.32
C ARG A 3 -11.71 9.84 11.02
N ASP A 4 -11.31 11.02 10.56
CA ASP A 4 -10.53 11.14 9.32
C ASP A 4 -9.09 10.67 9.52
N ALA A 5 -8.51 10.88 10.71
CA ALA A 5 -7.21 10.34 11.07
C ALA A 5 -7.23 8.79 11.04
N TRP A 6 -8.23 8.14 11.62
CA TRP A 6 -8.39 6.69 11.57
C TRP A 6 -8.48 6.15 10.14
N TRP A 7 -9.19 6.87 9.25
CA TRP A 7 -9.22 6.48 7.83
C TRP A 7 -7.86 6.59 7.17
N LEU A 8 -7.13 7.70 7.37
CA LEU A 8 -5.78 7.83 6.81
C LEU A 8 -4.82 6.79 7.37
N MET A 9 -4.91 6.49 8.67
CA MET A 9 -4.14 5.43 9.33
C MET A 9 -4.44 4.07 8.68
N GLY A 10 -5.71 3.71 8.50
CA GLY A 10 -6.12 2.46 7.86
C GLY A 10 -5.65 2.34 6.40
N LEU A 11 -5.81 3.40 5.62
CA LEU A 11 -5.34 3.44 4.24
C LEU A 11 -3.81 3.28 4.16
N TYR A 12 -3.07 3.94 5.02
CA TYR A 12 -1.62 3.82 5.07
C TYR A 12 -1.15 2.47 5.61
N ALA A 13 -1.88 1.89 6.57
CA ALA A 13 -1.59 0.53 7.03
C ALA A 13 -1.68 -0.50 5.88
N VAL A 14 -2.56 -0.30 4.91
CA VAL A 14 -2.64 -1.17 3.72
C VAL A 14 -1.52 -0.86 2.73
N THR A 15 -1.27 0.41 2.37
CA THR A 15 -0.23 0.75 1.37
C THR A 15 1.17 0.54 1.91
N PHE A 16 1.51 1.16 3.03
CA PHE A 16 2.84 1.05 3.62
C PHE A 16 3.03 -0.27 4.36
N GLY A 17 2.00 -0.73 5.09
CA GLY A 17 2.04 -2.04 5.71
C GLY A 17 2.20 -3.15 4.67
N GLY A 18 1.49 -3.05 3.54
CA GLY A 18 1.68 -3.95 2.41
C GLY A 18 3.11 -3.92 1.86
N PHE A 19 3.64 -2.72 1.67
CA PHE A 19 5.01 -2.52 1.20
C PHE A 19 6.05 -3.13 2.17
N VAL A 20 5.96 -2.84 3.46
CA VAL A 20 6.89 -3.33 4.49
C VAL A 20 6.73 -4.84 4.69
N GLY A 21 5.50 -5.34 4.77
CA GLY A 21 5.23 -6.76 4.94
C GLY A 21 5.75 -7.61 3.79
N LEU A 22 5.55 -7.17 2.54
CA LEU A 22 6.14 -7.85 1.38
C LEU A 22 7.66 -7.75 1.42
N SER A 23 8.25 -6.58 1.64
CA SER A 23 9.71 -6.44 1.68
C SER A 23 10.37 -7.33 2.72
N SER A 24 9.71 -7.57 3.85
CA SER A 24 10.20 -8.49 4.88
C SER A 24 10.06 -9.97 4.51
N SER A 25 9.13 -10.32 3.62
CA SER A 25 8.79 -11.70 3.30
C SER A 25 9.36 -12.18 1.96
N LEU A 26 9.67 -11.26 1.02
CA LEU A 26 10.03 -11.62 -0.36
C LEU A 26 11.30 -12.46 -0.46
N THR A 27 12.32 -12.23 0.37
CA THR A 27 13.55 -13.05 0.35
C THR A 27 13.23 -14.50 0.67
N ILE A 28 12.40 -14.73 1.69
CA ILE A 28 11.96 -16.08 2.07
C ILE A 28 11.06 -16.66 0.97
N TYR A 29 10.17 -15.86 0.40
CA TYR A 29 9.28 -16.27 -0.69
C TYR A 29 10.07 -16.75 -1.91
N PHE A 30 11.02 -15.96 -2.42
CA PHE A 30 11.81 -16.34 -3.59
C PHE A 30 12.73 -17.56 -3.33
N ASN A 31 13.26 -17.68 -2.12
CA ASN A 31 14.03 -18.87 -1.72
C ASN A 31 13.12 -20.11 -1.65
N ALA A 32 11.98 -20.03 -0.97
CA ALA A 32 11.11 -21.18 -0.70
C ALA A 32 10.30 -21.64 -1.92
N GLU A 33 9.83 -20.71 -2.77
CA GLU A 33 8.99 -21.04 -3.92
C GLU A 33 9.78 -21.33 -5.21
N TYR A 34 10.96 -20.72 -5.35
CA TYR A 34 11.78 -20.81 -6.57
C TYR A 34 13.17 -21.46 -6.35
N GLY A 35 13.49 -21.86 -5.11
CA GLY A 35 14.76 -22.47 -4.79
C GLY A 35 15.98 -21.56 -5.00
N LEU A 36 15.78 -20.23 -5.03
CA LEU A 36 16.90 -19.30 -5.23
C LEU A 36 17.83 -19.29 -4.02
N PRO A 37 19.16 -19.22 -4.24
CA PRO A 37 20.10 -18.97 -3.15
C PRO A 37 19.71 -17.69 -2.39
N ALA A 38 19.91 -17.68 -1.07
CA ALA A 38 19.50 -16.57 -0.19
C ALA A 38 20.01 -15.19 -0.67
N VAL A 39 21.26 -15.16 -1.18
CA VAL A 39 21.85 -13.91 -1.72
C VAL A 39 21.09 -13.42 -2.96
N THR A 40 20.79 -14.32 -3.90
CA THR A 40 20.02 -13.97 -5.12
C THR A 40 18.60 -13.54 -4.78
N ALA A 41 17.93 -14.25 -3.88
CA ALA A 41 16.62 -13.88 -3.37
C ALA A 41 16.65 -12.51 -2.69
N GLY A 42 17.71 -12.18 -1.96
CA GLY A 42 17.97 -10.87 -1.39
C GLY A 42 18.09 -9.77 -2.45
N PHE A 43 18.80 -10.00 -3.55
CA PHE A 43 18.87 -9.05 -4.67
C PHE A 43 17.52 -8.85 -5.35
N PHE A 44 16.71 -9.88 -5.50
CA PHE A 44 15.36 -9.78 -6.05
C PHE A 44 14.47 -8.94 -5.14
N THR A 45 14.55 -9.18 -3.84
CA THR A 45 13.85 -8.37 -2.83
C THR A 45 14.29 -6.91 -2.88
N ALA A 46 15.60 -6.66 -2.94
CA ALA A 46 16.16 -5.32 -3.03
C ALA A 46 15.66 -4.58 -4.29
N ALA A 47 15.60 -5.26 -5.45
CA ALA A 47 15.07 -4.69 -6.68
C ALA A 47 13.59 -4.27 -6.51
N CYS A 48 12.75 -5.12 -5.90
CA CYS A 48 11.35 -4.81 -5.61
C CYS A 48 11.21 -3.60 -4.69
N VAL A 49 11.96 -3.58 -3.58
CA VAL A 49 11.95 -2.50 -2.59
C VAL A 49 12.43 -1.19 -3.20
N PHE A 50 13.50 -1.24 -3.99
CA PHE A 50 14.06 -0.08 -4.66
C PHE A 50 13.06 0.52 -5.65
N ALA A 51 12.47 -0.31 -6.53
CA ALA A 51 11.47 0.12 -7.50
C ALA A 51 10.27 0.80 -6.81
N GLY A 52 9.72 0.17 -5.77
CA GLY A 52 8.60 0.73 -5.03
C GLY A 52 8.95 2.00 -4.24
N SER A 53 10.17 2.10 -3.71
CA SER A 53 10.63 3.32 -3.02
C SER A 53 10.80 4.50 -3.96
N PHE A 54 11.33 4.27 -5.15
CA PHE A 54 11.52 5.30 -6.18
C PHE A 54 10.20 5.89 -6.71
N VAL A 55 9.14 5.09 -6.71
CA VAL A 55 7.82 5.55 -7.21
C VAL A 55 7.05 6.36 -6.17
N ARG A 56 7.45 6.38 -4.90
CA ARG A 56 6.76 7.18 -3.86
C ARG A 56 6.63 8.66 -4.20
N PRO A 57 7.69 9.39 -4.56
CA PRO A 57 7.57 10.79 -4.97
C PRO A 57 6.68 10.97 -6.19
N VAL A 58 6.75 10.03 -7.14
CA VAL A 58 5.90 10.05 -8.35
C VAL A 58 4.43 9.91 -7.97
N GLY A 59 4.10 9.00 -7.05
CA GLY A 59 2.75 8.83 -6.53
C GLY A 59 2.21 10.08 -5.85
N GLY A 60 3.06 10.76 -5.05
CA GLY A 60 2.74 12.07 -4.48
C GLY A 60 2.47 13.14 -5.54
N ALA A 61 3.35 13.27 -6.53
CA ALA A 61 3.20 14.23 -7.62
C ALA A 61 1.95 13.96 -8.49
N ILE A 62 1.60 12.69 -8.70
CA ILE A 62 0.35 12.31 -9.38
C ILE A 62 -0.85 12.73 -8.49
N ALA A 63 -0.79 12.45 -7.20
CA ALA A 63 -1.83 12.82 -6.25
C ALA A 63 -2.04 14.33 -6.17
N ASP A 64 -0.98 15.13 -6.29
CA ASP A 64 -1.06 16.59 -6.38
C ASP A 64 -1.81 17.08 -7.62
N ARG A 65 -1.71 16.34 -8.73
CA ARG A 65 -2.34 16.71 -10.01
C ARG A 65 -3.79 16.27 -10.13
N ILE A 66 -4.06 14.98 -9.84
CA ILE A 66 -5.38 14.36 -10.07
C ILE A 66 -6.19 14.14 -8.79
N GLY A 67 -5.59 14.39 -7.63
CA GLY A 67 -6.17 14.20 -6.30
C GLY A 67 -5.76 12.89 -5.63
N GLY A 68 -5.52 12.96 -4.32
CA GLY A 68 -5.05 11.82 -3.53
C GLY A 68 -6.02 10.65 -3.49
N VAL A 69 -7.32 10.93 -3.38
CA VAL A 69 -8.38 9.88 -3.37
C VAL A 69 -8.43 9.12 -4.70
N ARG A 70 -8.32 9.82 -5.82
CA ARG A 70 -8.31 9.18 -7.15
C ARG A 70 -7.05 8.33 -7.32
N THR A 71 -5.90 8.88 -6.96
CA THR A 71 -4.61 8.16 -7.02
C THR A 71 -4.66 6.89 -6.16
N LEU A 72 -5.13 6.97 -4.91
CA LEU A 72 -5.27 5.80 -4.05
C LEU A 72 -6.26 4.77 -4.60
N SER A 73 -7.37 5.21 -5.22
CA SER A 73 -8.31 4.27 -5.83
C SER A 73 -7.65 3.45 -6.94
N VAL A 74 -6.87 4.09 -7.81
CA VAL A 74 -6.11 3.39 -8.87
C VAL A 74 -5.04 2.48 -8.26
N VAL A 75 -4.30 2.96 -7.28
CA VAL A 75 -3.25 2.19 -6.58
C VAL A 75 -3.80 0.92 -5.96
N TYR A 76 -4.95 0.96 -5.26
CA TYR A 76 -5.53 -0.23 -4.65
C TYR A 76 -5.98 -1.25 -5.69
N VAL A 77 -6.52 -0.81 -6.82
CA VAL A 77 -6.84 -1.72 -7.95
C VAL A 77 -5.58 -2.38 -8.49
N LEU A 78 -4.53 -1.59 -8.77
CA LEU A 78 -3.27 -2.09 -9.31
C LEU A 78 -2.56 -3.03 -8.32
N ALA A 79 -2.55 -2.69 -7.04
CA ALA A 79 -1.96 -3.53 -5.99
C ALA A 79 -2.73 -4.86 -5.84
N ALA A 80 -4.06 -4.80 -5.81
CA ALA A 80 -4.90 -6.01 -5.73
C ALA A 80 -4.71 -6.91 -6.96
N LEU A 81 -4.66 -6.32 -8.16
CA LEU A 81 -4.42 -7.06 -9.39
C LEU A 81 -3.02 -7.69 -9.41
N GLY A 82 -1.99 -6.91 -9.10
CA GLY A 82 -0.60 -7.40 -9.07
C GLY A 82 -0.42 -8.54 -8.08
N ILE A 83 -0.97 -8.41 -6.87
CA ILE A 83 -0.95 -9.45 -5.84
C ILE A 83 -1.75 -10.69 -6.25
N ALA A 84 -2.94 -10.50 -6.82
CA ALA A 84 -3.75 -11.63 -7.29
C ALA A 84 -3.01 -12.42 -8.38
N LEU A 85 -2.40 -11.74 -9.34
CA LEU A 85 -1.57 -12.40 -10.36
C LEU A 85 -0.33 -13.07 -9.74
N ALA A 86 0.36 -12.40 -8.83
CA ALA A 86 1.54 -12.95 -8.14
C ALA A 86 1.22 -14.10 -7.19
N SER A 87 -0.05 -14.25 -6.75
CA SER A 87 -0.48 -15.35 -5.87
C SER A 87 -0.43 -16.72 -6.55
N PHE A 88 -0.53 -16.75 -7.87
CA PHE A 88 -0.39 -17.98 -8.63
C PHE A 88 1.10 -18.32 -8.81
N HIS A 89 1.43 -19.60 -8.71
CA HIS A 89 2.80 -20.05 -8.98
C HIS A 89 3.12 -19.91 -10.47
N HIS A 90 4.17 -19.17 -10.79
CA HIS A 90 4.66 -19.00 -12.15
C HIS A 90 5.93 -19.87 -12.35
N ALA A 91 5.97 -20.63 -13.45
CA ALA A 91 7.13 -21.45 -13.76
C ALA A 91 8.42 -20.62 -13.97
N ASN A 92 8.25 -19.35 -14.39
CA ASN A 92 9.38 -18.44 -14.61
C ASN A 92 9.48 -17.43 -13.46
N VAL A 93 10.56 -17.48 -12.71
CA VAL A 93 10.85 -16.59 -11.59
C VAL A 93 10.90 -15.10 -11.99
N TRP A 94 11.29 -14.80 -13.23
CA TRP A 94 11.32 -13.41 -13.72
C TRP A 94 9.92 -12.80 -13.85
N VAL A 95 8.92 -13.64 -14.15
CA VAL A 95 7.49 -13.21 -14.15
C VAL A 95 7.06 -12.88 -12.72
N ALA A 96 7.39 -13.75 -11.76
CA ALA A 96 7.10 -13.50 -10.35
C ALA A 96 7.80 -12.22 -9.85
N LEU A 97 9.07 -12.03 -10.22
CA LEU A 97 9.80 -10.81 -9.89
C LEU A 97 9.10 -9.56 -10.47
N GLY A 98 8.74 -9.59 -11.75
CA GLY A 98 8.06 -8.48 -12.42
C GLY A 98 6.71 -8.13 -11.77
N LEU A 99 5.91 -9.15 -11.39
CA LEU A 99 4.64 -8.95 -10.70
C LEU A 99 4.82 -8.39 -9.28
N MET A 100 5.82 -8.88 -8.55
CA MET A 100 6.14 -8.35 -7.21
C MET A 100 6.68 -6.90 -7.30
N MET A 101 7.56 -6.61 -8.26
CA MET A 101 8.01 -5.23 -8.52
C MET A 101 6.83 -4.30 -8.84
N PHE A 102 5.95 -4.72 -9.76
CA PHE A 102 4.75 -3.96 -10.11
C PHE A 102 3.87 -3.68 -8.89
N THR A 103 3.62 -4.70 -8.06
CA THR A 103 2.86 -4.57 -6.82
C THR A 103 3.52 -3.59 -5.85
N MET A 104 4.83 -3.71 -5.66
CA MET A 104 5.60 -2.83 -4.78
C MET A 104 5.61 -1.38 -5.28
N MET A 105 5.67 -1.16 -6.60
CA MET A 105 5.54 0.16 -7.21
C MET A 105 4.15 0.75 -6.98
N ALA A 106 3.08 -0.03 -7.14
CA ALA A 106 1.71 0.41 -6.85
C ALA A 106 1.57 0.83 -5.37
N LEU A 107 2.01 -0.02 -4.43
CA LEU A 107 1.98 0.30 -2.99
C LEU A 107 2.85 1.52 -2.66
N GLY A 108 4.02 1.64 -3.29
CA GLY A 108 4.90 2.80 -3.16
C GLY A 108 4.24 4.10 -3.58
N ALA A 109 3.58 4.12 -4.74
CA ALA A 109 2.81 5.27 -5.21
C ALA A 109 1.68 5.63 -4.22
N GLY A 110 1.01 4.63 -3.64
CA GLY A 110 -0.01 4.81 -2.62
C GLY A 110 0.51 5.49 -1.36
N ASN A 111 1.72 5.16 -0.94
CA ASN A 111 2.36 5.81 0.20
C ASN A 111 2.51 7.32 -0.02
N GLY A 112 2.93 7.74 -1.22
CA GLY A 112 3.00 9.15 -1.58
C GLY A 112 1.64 9.84 -1.58
N ALA A 113 0.61 9.16 -2.09
CA ALA A 113 -0.74 9.70 -2.17
C ALA A 113 -1.41 9.91 -0.79
N VAL A 114 -1.16 9.05 0.19
CA VAL A 114 -1.67 9.24 1.57
C VAL A 114 -1.06 10.49 2.19
N PHE A 115 0.25 10.70 2.03
CA PHE A 115 0.91 11.90 2.56
C PHE A 115 0.52 13.19 1.83
N GLN A 116 -0.01 13.10 0.62
CA GLN A 116 -0.62 14.25 -0.05
C GLN A 116 -1.97 14.63 0.58
N LEU A 117 -2.75 13.65 1.04
CA LEU A 117 -4.05 13.90 1.70
C LEU A 117 -3.93 14.44 3.13
N ALA A 118 -2.92 14.00 3.88
CA ALA A 118 -2.78 14.34 5.29
C ALA A 118 -2.71 15.86 5.55
N PRO A 119 -1.89 16.67 4.84
CA PRO A 119 -1.82 18.11 5.04
C PRO A 119 -3.12 18.84 4.69
N GLN A 120 -3.87 18.36 3.71
CA GLN A 120 -5.13 18.98 3.29
C GLN A 120 -6.17 18.97 4.42
N ARG A 121 -6.11 17.96 5.29
CA ARG A 121 -7.08 17.80 6.38
C ARG A 121 -6.53 18.28 7.73
N PHE A 122 -5.24 18.12 7.99
CA PHE A 122 -4.62 18.28 9.31
C PHE A 122 -3.46 19.28 9.30
N GLY A 123 -3.59 20.37 8.56
CA GLY A 123 -2.50 21.34 8.39
C GLY A 123 -1.83 21.81 9.68
N LYS A 124 -2.60 22.10 10.74
CA LYS A 124 -2.08 22.54 12.06
C LYS A 124 -1.53 21.38 12.91
N GLU A 125 -2.03 20.17 12.71
CA GLU A 125 -1.70 18.98 13.51
C GLU A 125 -0.89 17.95 12.70
N ILE A 126 -0.30 18.38 11.59
CA ILE A 126 0.31 17.48 10.60
C ILE A 126 1.41 16.60 11.21
N GLY A 127 2.21 17.12 12.13
CA GLY A 127 3.29 16.36 12.77
C GLY A 127 2.77 15.16 13.58
N VAL A 128 1.71 15.36 14.35
CA VAL A 128 1.09 14.28 15.15
C VAL A 128 0.44 13.25 14.25
N VAL A 129 -0.31 13.73 13.24
CA VAL A 129 -1.04 12.84 12.32
C VAL A 129 -0.08 12.01 11.47
N THR A 130 0.99 12.59 10.95
CA THR A 130 2.00 11.84 10.18
C THR A 130 2.73 10.82 11.04
N GLY A 131 2.99 11.12 12.30
CA GLY A 131 3.55 10.16 13.25
C GLY A 131 2.64 8.97 13.51
N LEU A 132 1.35 9.22 13.74
CA LEU A 132 0.33 8.18 13.95
C LEU A 132 0.13 7.33 12.69
N VAL A 133 0.02 7.97 11.52
CA VAL A 133 -0.09 7.29 10.22
C VAL A 133 1.14 6.41 9.97
N GLY A 134 2.35 6.93 10.25
CA GLY A 134 3.60 6.16 10.12
C GLY A 134 3.64 4.93 11.04
N ALA A 135 3.25 5.09 12.30
CA ALA A 135 3.21 3.99 13.27
C ALA A 135 2.26 2.87 12.83
N THR A 136 1.06 3.23 12.34
CA THR A 136 0.10 2.22 11.86
C THR A 136 0.55 1.50 10.62
N GLY A 137 1.33 2.17 9.75
CA GLY A 137 1.98 1.52 8.62
C GLY A 137 2.96 0.42 9.05
N GLY A 138 3.76 0.66 10.09
CA GLY A 138 4.65 -0.34 10.68
C GLY A 138 3.89 -1.54 11.26
N ILE A 139 2.81 -1.28 12.01
CA ILE A 139 1.92 -2.32 12.55
C ILE A 139 1.33 -3.15 11.40
N GLY A 140 0.83 -2.50 10.33
CA GLY A 140 0.30 -3.18 9.15
C GLY A 140 1.33 -4.11 8.51
N GLY A 141 2.60 -3.67 8.41
CA GLY A 141 3.70 -4.48 7.87
C GLY A 141 3.98 -5.73 8.70
N PHE A 142 3.98 -5.61 10.02
CA PHE A 142 4.12 -6.74 10.92
C PHE A 142 3.00 -7.77 10.73
N TYR A 143 1.75 -7.32 10.70
CA TYR A 143 0.61 -8.22 10.51
C TYR A 143 0.64 -8.93 9.15
N LEU A 144 0.99 -8.23 8.07
CA LEU A 144 1.07 -8.85 6.76
C LEU A 144 2.19 -9.89 6.70
N ALA A 145 3.41 -9.56 7.16
CA ALA A 145 4.52 -10.52 7.16
C ALA A 145 4.19 -11.76 7.98
N SER A 146 3.60 -11.57 9.16
CA SER A 146 3.16 -12.68 10.03
C SER A 146 2.07 -13.53 9.38
N SER A 147 1.09 -12.90 8.73
CA SER A 147 -0.01 -13.62 8.06
C SER A 147 0.47 -14.43 6.85
N LEU A 148 1.44 -13.93 6.09
CA LEU A 148 2.06 -14.67 4.99
C LEU A 148 2.81 -15.90 5.50
N GLY A 149 3.60 -15.75 6.58
CA GLY A 149 4.30 -16.86 7.22
C GLY A 149 3.32 -17.90 7.77
N TRP A 150 2.27 -17.45 8.46
CA TRP A 150 1.23 -18.34 8.98
C TRP A 150 0.48 -19.08 7.87
N ALA A 151 0.08 -18.40 6.81
CA ALA A 151 -0.58 -19.02 5.66
C ALA A 151 0.30 -20.12 5.05
N LYS A 152 1.60 -19.88 4.88
CA LYS A 152 2.55 -20.87 4.38
C LYS A 152 2.65 -22.08 5.31
N GLN A 153 2.68 -21.89 6.63
CA GLN A 153 2.76 -22.98 7.60
C GLN A 153 1.50 -23.85 7.60
N VAL A 154 0.32 -23.25 7.53
CA VAL A 154 -0.96 -23.95 7.61
C VAL A 154 -1.37 -24.60 6.28
N THR A 155 -1.16 -23.90 5.17
CA THR A 155 -1.65 -24.32 3.85
C THR A 155 -0.56 -24.89 2.94
N GLY A 156 0.70 -24.77 3.33
CA GLY A 156 1.86 -25.10 2.48
C GLY A 156 2.15 -24.09 1.36
N SER A 157 1.35 -23.01 1.23
CA SER A 157 1.45 -22.05 0.13
C SER A 157 1.34 -20.60 0.60
N TYR A 158 2.04 -19.69 -0.05
CA TYR A 158 1.88 -18.24 0.13
C TYR A 158 0.62 -17.69 -0.55
N GLN A 159 0.01 -18.45 -1.45
CA GLN A 159 -1.13 -18.03 -2.27
C GLN A 159 -2.27 -17.42 -1.43
N TRP A 160 -2.69 -18.12 -0.39
CA TRP A 160 -3.81 -17.67 0.45
C TRP A 160 -3.50 -16.39 1.21
N GLY A 161 -2.28 -16.24 1.69
CA GLY A 161 -1.84 -15.02 2.36
C GLY A 161 -1.80 -13.82 1.40
N LEU A 162 -1.30 -14.03 0.18
CA LEU A 162 -1.29 -13.00 -0.87
C LEU A 162 -2.70 -12.63 -1.31
N LEU A 163 -3.59 -13.60 -1.52
CA LEU A 163 -4.99 -13.35 -1.88
C LEU A 163 -5.75 -12.61 -0.76
N ALA A 164 -5.51 -12.96 0.50
CA ALA A 164 -6.08 -12.25 1.64
C ALA A 164 -5.64 -10.79 1.68
N PHE A 165 -4.36 -10.52 1.38
CA PHE A 165 -3.88 -9.15 1.26
C PHE A 165 -4.49 -8.40 0.06
N GLY A 166 -4.63 -9.06 -1.09
CA GLY A 166 -5.34 -8.50 -2.25
C GLY A 166 -6.79 -8.13 -1.91
N ALA A 167 -7.49 -9.00 -1.18
CA ALA A 167 -8.84 -8.72 -0.67
C ALA A 167 -8.85 -7.52 0.29
N LEU A 168 -7.85 -7.39 1.16
CA LEU A 168 -7.71 -6.23 2.05
C LEU A 168 -7.51 -4.92 1.27
N ALA A 169 -6.74 -4.95 0.19
CA ALA A 169 -6.58 -3.78 -0.70
C ALA A 169 -7.91 -3.39 -1.37
N LEU A 170 -8.72 -4.36 -1.78
CA LEU A 170 -10.08 -4.10 -2.31
C LEU A 170 -11.01 -3.56 -1.23
N LEU A 171 -10.95 -4.07 0.00
CA LEU A 171 -11.71 -3.53 1.14
C LEU A 171 -11.31 -2.08 1.45
N ALA A 172 -10.02 -1.75 1.38
CA ALA A 172 -9.55 -0.37 1.52
C ALA A 172 -10.10 0.53 0.40
N LEU A 173 -10.15 0.04 -0.83
CA LEU A 173 -10.78 0.73 -1.96
C LEU A 173 -12.28 0.98 -1.70
N LEU A 174 -13.02 -0.02 -1.27
CA LEU A 174 -14.45 0.12 -0.93
C LEU A 174 -14.66 1.15 0.20
N GLY A 175 -13.85 1.06 1.26
CA GLY A 175 -13.87 2.03 2.35
C GLY A 175 -13.56 3.46 1.86
N LEU A 176 -12.57 3.62 0.98
CA LEU A 176 -12.21 4.91 0.40
C LEU A 176 -13.35 5.49 -0.45
N THR A 177 -14.04 4.67 -1.25
CA THR A 177 -15.20 5.13 -2.03
C THR A 177 -16.34 5.57 -1.14
N GLY A 178 -16.59 4.88 -0.04
CA GLY A 178 -17.61 5.24 0.96
C GLY A 178 -17.31 6.55 1.67
N VAL A 179 -16.05 6.79 2.02
CA VAL A 179 -15.65 8.00 2.76
C VAL A 179 -15.45 9.23 1.88
N LYS A 180 -15.16 9.03 0.60
CA LYS A 180 -14.92 10.09 -0.39
C LYS A 180 -16.02 11.15 -0.45
N ALA A 181 -17.29 10.71 -0.44
CA ALA A 181 -18.45 11.59 -0.50
C ALA A 181 -18.52 12.52 0.72
N ARG A 182 -18.19 11.99 1.91
CA ARG A 182 -18.12 12.76 3.16
C ARG A 182 -16.95 13.76 3.11
N TRP A 183 -15.76 13.34 2.69
CA TRP A 183 -14.58 14.21 2.62
C TRP A 183 -14.77 15.38 1.67
N ARG A 184 -15.41 15.17 0.52
CA ARG A 184 -15.74 16.23 -0.42
C ARG A 184 -16.65 17.33 0.16
N LYS A 185 -17.50 16.99 1.14
CA LYS A 185 -18.39 17.93 1.81
C LYS A 185 -17.70 18.62 2.99
N THR A 186 -17.03 17.85 3.83
CA THR A 186 -16.54 18.32 5.13
C THR A 186 -15.16 18.98 5.08
N TRP A 187 -14.26 18.58 4.19
CA TRP A 187 -12.91 19.13 4.17
C TRP A 187 -12.84 20.58 3.67
N PRO A 188 -13.59 21.01 2.62
CA PRO A 188 -13.64 22.41 2.23
C PRO A 188 -14.15 23.32 3.36
N GLU A 189 -15.19 22.90 4.07
CA GLU A 189 -15.76 23.67 5.18
C GLU A 189 -14.74 23.87 6.31
N LEU A 190 -13.95 22.83 6.63
CA LEU A 190 -12.94 22.88 7.69
C LEU A 190 -11.69 23.68 7.29
N ALA A 191 -11.36 23.71 6.01
CA ALA A 191 -10.21 24.45 5.49
C ALA A 191 -10.55 25.93 5.21
N GLY A 192 -11.81 26.35 5.27
CA GLY A 192 -12.25 27.67 4.82
C GLY A 192 -12.03 27.91 3.33
N ALA A 193 -11.89 26.85 2.56
CA ALA A 193 -11.59 26.86 1.13
C ALA A 193 -12.79 26.38 0.32
N THR A 194 -12.87 26.83 -0.95
CA THR A 194 -13.86 26.29 -1.89
C THR A 194 -13.54 24.83 -2.24
N ALA A 195 -14.58 24.02 -2.49
CA ALA A 195 -14.41 22.60 -2.83
C ALA A 195 -13.50 22.36 -4.05
N SER A 196 -13.36 23.36 -4.92
CA SER A 196 -12.45 23.32 -6.08
C SER A 196 -10.97 23.52 -5.72
N ALA A 197 -10.66 24.06 -4.55
CA ALA A 197 -9.30 24.28 -4.09
C ALA A 197 -8.65 23.01 -3.48
N LEU A 198 -9.46 22.02 -3.09
CA LEU A 198 -8.98 20.75 -2.54
C LEU A 198 -8.97 19.68 -3.63
N ARG A 199 -7.79 19.11 -3.87
CA ARG A 199 -7.57 18.00 -4.81
C ARG A 199 -7.72 16.66 -4.09
N LEU A 200 -8.96 16.25 -3.85
CA LEU A 200 -9.32 14.95 -3.23
C LEU A 200 -9.35 13.80 -4.23
#